data_30684f8085bc6b6dd8a105d1a9585c26
#
_entry.id   30684f8085bc6b6dd8a105d1a9585c26
#
_cell.length_a   1.000
_cell.length_b   1.000
_cell.length_c   1.000
_cell.angle_alpha   90.00
_cell.angle_beta   90.00
_cell.angle_gamma   90.00
#
_symmetry.space_group_name_H-M   'P 1'
#
loop_
_entity.id
_entity.type
_entity.pdbx_description
1 polymer ?
#
loop_
_entity_poly.entity_id
_entity_poly.type
_entity_poly.pdbx_seq_one_letter_code
_entity_poly.pdbx_strand_id
1 'polypeptide(L)'
;MTEYLIIDLDTERWNCKVCNHDLGEARGNYKEGTLVYDRDPTEIHQSILDPEKYEFTFAPDPTFCRILEFYCPGCGTQLETEYVPPGHPPTVDMLWDIDSLRETWLKRGTKPEIVINYGPGEEAVADFTPALGSYNTHNHSPHSFS
;
A
#
# COMPACT_ATOMS: atom_id res chain seq x y z
N MET A 1 -5.28 4.02 2.48
CA MET A 1 -4.90 2.60 2.55
C MET A 1 -4.06 2.26 1.34
N THR A 2 -3.23 1.26 1.44
CA THR A 2 -2.42 0.81 0.31
C THR A 2 -3.27 0.11 -0.75
N GLU A 3 -2.68 -0.19 -1.89
CA GLU A 3 -3.37 -0.85 -3.00
C GLU A 3 -3.92 -2.24 -2.63
N TYR A 4 -3.26 -2.94 -1.72
CA TYR A 4 -3.55 -4.34 -1.38
C TYR A 4 -4.10 -4.58 0.03
N LEU A 5 -4.32 -3.52 0.79
CA LEU A 5 -4.85 -3.60 2.15
C LEU A 5 -6.20 -2.91 2.28
N ILE A 6 -7.11 -3.56 2.96
CA ILE A 6 -8.40 -3.02 3.34
C ILE A 6 -8.66 -3.21 4.84
N ILE A 7 -9.47 -2.32 5.39
CA ILE A 7 -10.05 -2.50 6.72
C ILE A 7 -11.54 -2.82 6.54
N ASP A 8 -11.94 -3.95 7.07
CA ASP A 8 -13.35 -4.27 7.27
C ASP A 8 -13.81 -3.59 8.57
N LEU A 9 -14.66 -2.57 8.43
CA LEU A 9 -15.14 -1.80 9.58
C LEU A 9 -16.23 -2.53 10.39
N ASP A 10 -16.86 -3.55 9.84
CA ASP A 10 -17.86 -4.34 10.54
C ASP A 10 -17.19 -5.34 11.48
N THR A 11 -16.16 -6.01 11.01
CA THR A 11 -15.38 -6.98 11.78
C THR A 11 -14.21 -6.37 12.52
N GLU A 12 -13.83 -5.13 12.22
CA GLU A 12 -12.63 -4.43 12.70
C GLU A 12 -11.35 -5.22 12.42
N ARG A 13 -11.21 -5.71 11.18
CA ARG A 13 -10.06 -6.53 10.76
C ARG A 13 -9.33 -5.90 9.58
N TRP A 14 -8.02 -6.07 9.57
CA TRP A 14 -7.20 -5.90 8.38
C TRP A 14 -7.34 -7.11 7.48
N ASN A 15 -7.58 -6.89 6.19
CA ASN A 15 -7.69 -7.95 5.20
C ASN A 15 -6.84 -7.66 3.97
N CYS A 16 -6.31 -8.73 3.38
CA CYS A 16 -5.72 -8.67 2.06
C CYS A 16 -6.80 -8.40 1.01
N LYS A 17 -6.65 -7.35 0.21
CA LYS A 17 -7.62 -6.99 -0.82
C LYS A 17 -7.71 -8.02 -1.94
N VAL A 18 -6.66 -8.81 -2.17
CA VAL A 18 -6.58 -9.81 -3.25
C VAL A 18 -7.34 -11.09 -2.90
N CYS A 19 -7.11 -11.64 -1.69
CA CYS A 19 -7.69 -12.94 -1.29
C CYS A 19 -8.58 -12.89 -0.06
N ASN A 20 -8.76 -11.71 0.53
CA ASN A 20 -9.54 -11.48 1.76
C ASN A 20 -8.98 -12.20 3.01
N HIS A 21 -7.70 -12.60 2.98
CA HIS A 21 -7.06 -13.18 4.15
C HIS A 21 -7.03 -12.19 5.32
N ASP A 22 -7.35 -12.66 6.50
CA ASP A 22 -7.35 -11.88 7.74
C ASP A 22 -5.90 -11.65 8.21
N LEU A 23 -5.50 -10.40 8.32
CA LEU A 23 -4.16 -9.98 8.71
C LEU A 23 -4.08 -9.46 10.16
N GLY A 24 -5.17 -9.53 10.91
CA GLY A 24 -5.22 -9.13 12.30
C GLY A 24 -6.19 -7.99 12.60
N GLU A 25 -6.16 -7.52 13.84
CA GLU A 25 -7.06 -6.47 14.31
C GLU A 25 -6.77 -5.12 13.64
N ALA A 26 -7.82 -4.40 13.22
CA ALA A 26 -7.68 -3.11 12.55
C ALA A 26 -7.05 -2.02 13.44
N ARG A 27 -7.11 -2.19 14.76
CA ARG A 27 -6.49 -1.30 15.76
C ARG A 27 -5.02 -1.64 16.02
N GLY A 28 -4.51 -2.74 15.45
CA GLY A 28 -3.14 -3.22 15.56
C GLY A 28 -2.33 -3.00 14.28
N ASN A 29 -1.11 -3.53 14.29
CA ASN A 29 -0.22 -3.50 13.14
C ASN A 29 -0.50 -4.71 12.22
N TYR A 30 -1.01 -4.45 11.02
CA TYR A 30 -1.29 -5.51 10.03
C TYR A 30 -0.06 -6.37 9.69
N LYS A 31 1.14 -5.83 9.86
CA LYS A 31 2.40 -6.55 9.58
C LYS A 31 2.58 -7.79 10.45
N GLU A 32 1.97 -7.81 11.63
CA GLU A 32 2.01 -8.99 12.54
C GLU A 32 1.31 -10.21 11.93
N GLY A 33 0.34 -10.00 11.05
CA GLY A 33 -0.36 -11.06 10.32
C GLY A 33 0.27 -11.47 8.99
N THR A 34 1.46 -10.97 8.65
CA THR A 34 2.12 -11.21 7.38
C THR A 34 3.29 -12.17 7.48
N LEU A 35 3.71 -12.73 6.35
CA LEU A 35 5.01 -13.36 6.22
C LEU A 35 6.06 -12.28 5.95
N VAL A 36 7.16 -12.32 6.68
CA VAL A 36 8.23 -11.32 6.57
C VAL A 36 9.46 -11.97 5.96
N TYR A 37 10.00 -11.35 4.92
CA TYR A 37 11.28 -11.72 4.34
C TYR A 37 12.30 -10.61 4.57
N ASP A 38 13.39 -10.93 5.26
CA ASP A 38 14.52 -10.04 5.49
C ASP A 38 15.52 -10.19 4.32
N ARG A 39 15.35 -9.31 3.33
CA ARG A 39 16.14 -9.35 2.11
C ARG A 39 17.46 -8.59 2.27
N ASP A 40 18.53 -9.22 1.79
CA ASP A 40 19.78 -8.50 1.61
C ASP A 40 19.61 -7.43 0.50
N PRO A 41 19.92 -6.15 0.78
CA PRO A 41 19.73 -5.08 -0.20
C PRO A 41 20.57 -5.26 -1.45
N THR A 42 21.66 -6.01 -1.41
CA THR A 42 22.50 -6.30 -2.58
C THR A 42 21.84 -7.22 -3.60
N GLU A 43 20.79 -7.96 -3.21
CA GLU A 43 19.99 -8.77 -4.13
C GLU A 43 19.19 -7.89 -5.11
N ILE A 44 18.78 -6.69 -4.67
CA ILE A 44 18.03 -5.73 -5.49
C ILE A 44 18.94 -4.64 -6.05
N HIS A 45 19.74 -4.07 -5.17
CA HIS A 45 20.69 -3.00 -5.51
C HIS A 45 22.08 -3.60 -5.68
N GLN A 46 22.30 -4.26 -6.78
CA GLN A 46 23.59 -4.87 -7.09
C GLN A 46 24.66 -3.78 -7.17
N SER A 47 25.79 -4.05 -6.53
CA SER A 47 26.97 -3.20 -6.72
C SER A 47 27.45 -3.36 -8.16
N ILE A 48 27.13 -2.39 -8.99
CA ILE A 48 27.71 -2.30 -10.33
C ILE A 48 29.14 -1.82 -10.13
N LEU A 49 30.11 -2.73 -10.21
CA LEU A 49 31.49 -2.37 -9.97
C LEU A 49 32.40 -2.84 -11.08
N ASP A 50 32.74 -1.88 -11.86
CA ASP A 50 34.09 -1.81 -12.44
C ASP A 50 34.93 -0.98 -11.48
N PRO A 51 35.76 -1.60 -10.61
CA PRO A 51 36.59 -0.84 -9.66
C PRO A 51 37.63 0.07 -10.34
N GLU A 52 37.85 -0.11 -11.64
CA GLU A 52 38.69 0.79 -12.43
C GLU A 52 37.96 2.08 -12.81
N LYS A 53 36.62 2.04 -12.85
CA LYS A 53 35.81 3.19 -13.23
C LYS A 53 35.18 3.95 -12.07
N TYR A 54 34.93 3.26 -10.95
CA TYR A 54 34.16 3.81 -9.84
C TYR A 54 34.90 3.63 -8.51
N GLU A 55 35.18 4.73 -7.85
CA GLU A 55 35.80 4.75 -6.53
C GLU A 55 34.86 4.25 -5.43
N PHE A 56 33.53 4.38 -5.62
CA PHE A 56 32.51 4.02 -4.64
C PHE A 56 31.43 3.13 -5.25
N THR A 57 30.89 2.21 -4.44
CA THR A 57 29.63 1.54 -4.74
C THR A 57 28.46 2.29 -4.11
N PHE A 58 27.37 2.43 -4.85
CA PHE A 58 26.13 3.00 -4.34
C PHE A 58 25.15 1.92 -3.84
N ALA A 59 25.56 0.65 -3.83
CA ALA A 59 24.76 -0.41 -3.24
C ALA A 59 24.66 -0.22 -1.72
N PRO A 60 23.47 -0.33 -1.12
CA PRO A 60 23.34 -0.27 0.32
C PRO A 60 24.13 -1.38 1.00
N ASP A 61 24.85 -1.03 2.07
CA ASP A 61 25.58 -1.99 2.88
C ASP A 61 24.59 -2.77 3.77
N PRO A 62 24.54 -4.12 3.67
CA PRO A 62 23.63 -4.94 4.47
C PRO A 62 23.89 -4.91 5.97
N THR A 63 25.04 -4.37 6.40
CA THR A 63 25.34 -4.15 7.83
C THR A 63 24.68 -2.90 8.40
N PHE A 64 24.18 -1.99 7.55
CA PHE A 64 23.48 -0.76 7.92
C PHE A 64 22.04 -0.72 7.46
N CYS A 65 21.69 -1.49 6.43
CA CYS A 65 20.35 -1.46 5.83
C CYS A 65 19.90 -2.86 5.47
N ARG A 66 18.66 -3.18 5.85
CA ARG A 66 17.94 -4.39 5.44
C ARG A 66 16.64 -3.99 4.77
N ILE A 67 16.13 -4.85 3.91
CA ILE A 67 14.84 -4.66 3.25
C ILE A 67 13.89 -5.69 3.83
N LEU A 68 12.86 -5.22 4.55
CA LEU A 68 11.80 -6.09 5.02
C LEU A 68 10.66 -6.06 4.02
N GLU A 69 10.30 -7.22 3.52
CA GLU A 69 9.18 -7.42 2.61
C GLU A 69 8.08 -8.20 3.31
N PHE A 70 6.85 -7.70 3.21
CA PHE A 70 5.69 -8.24 3.90
C PHE A 70 4.74 -8.86 2.89
N TYR A 71 4.42 -10.15 3.07
CA TYR A 71 3.61 -10.93 2.14
C TYR A 71 2.34 -11.44 2.80
N CYS A 72 1.25 -11.48 2.05
CA CYS A 72 0.02 -12.11 2.48
C CYS A 72 0.22 -13.64 2.61
N PRO A 73 -0.05 -14.25 3.79
CA PRO A 73 0.06 -15.69 3.94
C PRO A 73 -0.92 -16.49 3.07
N GLY A 74 -2.04 -15.88 2.69
CA GLY A 74 -3.08 -16.55 1.90
C GLY A 74 -2.78 -16.64 0.41
N CYS A 75 -2.23 -15.58 -0.19
CA CYS A 75 -2.02 -15.54 -1.65
C CYS A 75 -0.61 -15.14 -2.10
N GLY A 76 0.28 -14.82 -1.17
CA GLY A 76 1.66 -14.43 -1.49
C GLY A 76 1.82 -13.02 -2.08
N THR A 77 0.76 -12.22 -2.14
CA THR A 77 0.86 -10.83 -2.58
C THR A 77 1.78 -10.04 -1.65
N GLN A 78 2.73 -9.31 -2.23
CA GLN A 78 3.57 -8.38 -1.48
C GLN A 78 2.73 -7.16 -1.09
N LEU A 79 2.59 -6.94 0.21
CA LEU A 79 1.72 -5.90 0.77
C LEU A 79 2.48 -4.61 1.05
N GLU A 80 3.73 -4.72 1.49
CA GLU A 80 4.56 -3.59 1.90
C GLU A 80 6.04 -3.95 1.80
N THR A 81 6.88 -2.93 1.71
CA THR A 81 8.33 -3.02 1.79
C THR A 81 8.87 -1.85 2.60
N GLU A 82 9.78 -2.13 3.51
CA GLU A 82 10.45 -1.08 4.29
C GLU A 82 11.96 -1.29 4.37
N TYR A 83 12.69 -0.18 4.41
CA TYR A 83 14.13 -0.16 4.62
C TYR A 83 14.39 0.17 6.08
N VAL A 84 15.07 -0.72 6.77
CA VAL A 84 15.34 -0.58 8.21
C VAL A 84 16.77 -0.95 8.55
N PRO A 85 17.32 -0.44 9.67
CA PRO A 85 18.59 -0.96 10.20
C PRO A 85 18.47 -2.43 10.58
N PRO A 86 19.57 -3.21 10.51
CA PRO A 86 19.57 -4.61 10.93
C PRO A 86 19.04 -4.78 12.36
N GLY A 87 18.15 -5.74 12.56
CA GLY A 87 17.53 -6.02 13.87
C GLY A 87 16.44 -5.04 14.30
N HIS A 88 16.12 -4.03 13.48
CA HIS A 88 14.99 -3.15 13.78
C HIS A 88 13.67 -3.92 13.59
N PRO A 89 12.72 -3.83 14.54
CA PRO A 89 11.41 -4.44 14.35
C PRO A 89 10.63 -3.75 13.23
N PRO A 90 9.64 -4.44 12.63
CA PRO A 90 8.74 -3.82 11.67
C PRO A 90 8.13 -2.53 12.21
N THR A 91 8.16 -1.47 11.40
CA THR A 91 7.60 -0.17 11.82
C THR A 91 6.08 -0.20 11.82
N VAL A 92 5.48 0.56 12.73
CA VAL A 92 4.03 0.79 12.73
C VAL A 92 3.77 2.02 11.86
N ASP A 93 3.43 1.80 10.61
CA ASP A 93 3.28 2.85 9.60
C ASP A 93 1.83 3.31 9.40
N MET A 94 0.86 2.46 9.77
CA MET A 94 -0.56 2.76 9.65
C MET A 94 -1.30 2.44 10.94
N LEU A 95 -1.61 3.49 11.69
CA LEU A 95 -2.57 3.45 12.80
C LEU A 95 -3.76 4.34 12.45
N TRP A 96 -4.94 3.75 12.44
CA TRP A 96 -6.16 4.44 12.13
C TRP A 96 -7.06 4.56 13.35
N ASP A 97 -7.69 5.71 13.50
CA ASP A 97 -8.83 5.85 14.38
C ASP A 97 -10.05 5.18 13.73
N ILE A 98 -10.31 3.94 14.13
CA ILE A 98 -11.36 3.10 13.55
C ILE A 98 -12.76 3.68 13.78
N ASP A 99 -12.97 4.33 14.92
CA ASP A 99 -14.26 4.92 15.27
C ASP A 99 -14.53 6.14 14.37
N SER A 100 -13.54 6.99 14.17
CA SER A 100 -13.62 8.13 13.26
C SER A 100 -13.77 7.70 11.80
N LEU A 101 -13.09 6.63 11.38
CA LEU A 101 -13.26 6.05 10.05
C LEU A 101 -14.67 5.53 9.84
N ARG A 102 -15.24 4.85 10.83
CA ARG A 102 -16.62 4.33 10.77
C ARG A 102 -17.63 5.46 10.64
N GLU A 103 -17.51 6.51 11.45
CA GLU A 103 -18.35 7.71 11.31
C GLU A 103 -18.28 8.33 9.93
N THR A 104 -17.07 8.52 9.43
CA THR A 104 -16.84 9.11 8.10
C THR A 104 -17.43 8.22 7.01
N TRP A 105 -17.28 6.91 7.13
CA TRP A 105 -17.82 5.96 6.18
C TRP A 105 -19.36 5.98 6.16
N LEU A 106 -20.00 6.03 7.32
CA LEU A 106 -21.46 6.13 7.42
C LEU A 106 -22.00 7.44 6.85
N LYS A 107 -21.29 8.56 7.04
CA LYS A 107 -21.61 9.87 6.48
C LYS A 107 -21.42 9.95 4.96
N ARG A 108 -20.61 9.05 4.38
CA ARG A 108 -20.30 9.03 2.94
C ARG A 108 -21.48 8.72 2.04
N GLY A 109 -22.60 8.18 2.60
CA GLY A 109 -23.85 7.99 1.88
C GLY A 109 -24.60 9.29 1.56
N THR A 110 -24.27 10.39 2.23
CA THR A 110 -24.72 11.73 1.86
C THR A 110 -23.69 12.33 0.93
N LYS A 111 -24.00 12.38 -0.38
CA LYS A 111 -23.15 13.05 -1.36
C LYS A 111 -22.85 14.47 -0.88
N PRO A 112 -21.60 14.88 -0.66
CA PRO A 112 -21.31 16.29 -0.51
C PRO A 112 -21.67 16.96 -1.82
N GLU A 113 -22.47 18.01 -1.75
CA GLU A 113 -22.70 18.88 -2.89
C GLU A 113 -21.38 19.61 -3.16
N ILE A 114 -20.63 19.14 -4.14
CA ILE A 114 -19.39 19.80 -4.55
C ILE A 114 -19.81 20.94 -5.48
N VAL A 115 -19.88 22.15 -4.95
CA VAL A 115 -20.05 23.35 -5.75
C VAL A 115 -18.66 23.77 -6.22
N ILE A 116 -18.38 23.53 -7.51
CA ILE A 116 -17.15 24.05 -8.14
C ILE A 116 -17.47 25.42 -8.71
N ASN A 117 -16.95 26.47 -8.08
CA ASN A 117 -17.07 27.83 -8.59
C ASN A 117 -15.97 28.11 -9.62
N TYR A 118 -16.31 28.15 -10.88
CA TYR A 118 -15.40 28.50 -11.97
C TYR A 118 -15.33 30.01 -12.24
N GLY A 119 -15.37 30.85 -11.24
CA GLY A 119 -15.30 32.30 -11.47
C GLY A 119 -16.58 32.91 -12.13
N PRO A 120 -16.62 34.24 -12.27
CA PRO A 120 -17.82 34.90 -12.79
C PRO A 120 -18.01 34.59 -14.29
N GLY A 121 -18.99 33.75 -14.61
CA GLY A 121 -19.47 33.49 -15.97
C GLY A 121 -19.54 32.05 -16.44
N GLU A 122 -19.05 31.07 -15.69
CA GLU A 122 -19.12 29.65 -16.09
C GLU A 122 -19.73 28.78 -14.98
N GLU A 123 -21.01 28.49 -15.10
CA GLU A 123 -21.66 27.42 -14.36
C GLU A 123 -21.44 26.10 -15.07
N ALA A 124 -20.42 25.35 -14.70
CA ALA A 124 -20.31 23.96 -15.09
C ALA A 124 -20.78 23.08 -13.93
N VAL A 125 -21.96 22.51 -14.05
CA VAL A 125 -22.42 21.44 -13.17
C VAL A 125 -21.71 20.17 -13.62
N ALA A 126 -20.56 19.87 -13.01
CA ALA A 126 -19.96 18.57 -13.14
C ALA A 126 -20.72 17.60 -12.23
N ASP A 127 -21.54 16.75 -12.79
CA ASP A 127 -22.13 15.63 -12.08
C ASP A 127 -21.02 14.59 -11.83
N PHE A 128 -20.23 14.85 -10.78
CA PHE A 128 -19.25 13.90 -10.29
C PHE A 128 -20.01 12.79 -9.54
N THR A 129 -20.56 11.86 -10.29
CA THR A 129 -20.93 10.57 -9.75
C THR A 129 -19.62 9.77 -9.67
N PRO A 130 -18.99 9.61 -8.50
CA PRO A 130 -17.90 8.66 -8.39
C PRO A 130 -18.53 7.30 -8.68
N ALA A 131 -18.22 6.75 -9.84
CA ALA A 131 -18.62 5.41 -10.18
C ALA A 131 -17.92 4.47 -9.20
N LEU A 132 -18.60 4.10 -8.15
CA LEU A 132 -18.19 3.07 -7.18
C LEU A 132 -17.97 1.69 -7.83
N GLY A 133 -17.91 1.62 -9.14
CA GLY A 133 -17.71 0.42 -9.92
C GLY A 133 -16.68 0.52 -11.04
N SER A 134 -16.10 1.69 -11.33
CA SER A 134 -15.26 1.85 -12.51
C SER A 134 -13.77 1.54 -12.31
N TYR A 135 -13.33 1.26 -11.11
CA TYR A 135 -11.93 0.90 -10.85
C TYR A 135 -11.57 -0.55 -11.20
N ASN A 136 -12.54 -1.36 -11.65
CA ASN A 136 -12.32 -2.77 -11.96
C ASN A 136 -12.23 -3.09 -13.45
N THR A 137 -12.10 -2.13 -14.35
CA THR A 137 -12.07 -2.41 -15.79
C THR A 137 -10.76 -2.02 -16.49
N HIS A 138 -9.63 -2.01 -15.81
CA HIS A 138 -8.38 -2.16 -16.51
C HIS A 138 -8.04 -3.65 -16.60
N ASN A 139 -8.68 -4.30 -17.56
CA ASN A 139 -8.20 -5.54 -18.14
C ASN A 139 -6.80 -5.27 -18.70
N HIS A 140 -5.78 -5.58 -17.95
CA HIS A 140 -4.48 -5.83 -18.52
C HIS A 140 -4.57 -7.14 -19.29
N SER A 141 -4.77 -7.03 -20.59
CA SER A 141 -4.55 -8.15 -21.50
C SER A 141 -3.10 -8.60 -21.32
N PRO A 142 -2.84 -9.89 -21.12
CA PRO A 142 -1.47 -10.38 -21.05
C PRO A 142 -0.82 -10.13 -22.41
N HIS A 143 0.23 -9.32 -22.44
CA HIS A 143 1.09 -9.26 -23.61
C HIS A 143 1.75 -10.62 -23.75
N SER A 144 1.33 -11.36 -24.78
CA SER A 144 2.02 -12.55 -25.23
C SER A 144 3.37 -12.13 -25.78
N PHE A 145 4.43 -12.52 -25.11
CA PHE A 145 5.77 -12.48 -25.69
C PHE A 145 5.88 -13.66 -26.66
N SER A 146 6.06 -13.34 -27.91
CA SER A 146 6.52 -14.27 -28.96
C SER A 146 8.02 -14.20 -29.01
#